data_8377181625541785c4370e939fe7a017
#
_entry.id   8377181625541785c4370e939fe7a017
#
_cell.length_a   1.000
_cell.length_b   1.000
_cell.length_c   1.000
_cell.angle_alpha   90.00
_cell.angle_beta   90.00
_cell.angle_gamma   90.00
#
_symmetry.space_group_name_H-M   'P 1'
#
loop_
_entity.id
_entity.type
_entity.pdbx_description
1 polymer ?
#
loop_
_entity_poly.entity_id
_entity_poly.type
_entity_poly.pdbx_seq_one_letter_code
_entity_poly.pdbx_strand_id
1 'polypeptide(L)'
;MKACSCSQTRGEGMAEAPVSCDCFVSLPPGSRDDHVIFGKNSDRPREEVQEVAHYPAASHPPGSMQECTYIQIPQVEHTHAVILSKPAWMWGAEMGANDQGVCIGNEAVWTREPVSPGEALLGMDLVRLGLERGDSAWAALTVITSLLEQHGQGGPCREDPEPFSYHNTFLLVDRNEAWVLETAGRLWAAQKVTEGVKNISNQLTIGAEVSAEHPELRSVAQAQGWWDGEGEFNFSRVFSPENPPARMELAKQRYKGGTELLQQHDGSVTAEVMISILRDKPSGICMDSGGFCTTGSMVSVLPRDTSLPCIHLFTATPDPSSSVQTTLSGRSHAFRARWTEDMTCTRPTRWRSTPWRPIRMRV
;
A
#
# COMPACT_ATOMS: atom_id res chain seq x y z
N MET A 1 -10.18 58.98 -23.65
CA MET A 1 -9.52 58.03 -22.69
C MET A 1 -10.32 56.71 -22.79
N LYS A 2 -9.75 55.71 -23.49
CA LYS A 2 -10.33 54.36 -23.59
C LYS A 2 -9.81 53.53 -22.47
N ALA A 3 -10.69 53.03 -21.60
CA ALA A 3 -10.32 52.08 -20.56
C ALA A 3 -10.06 50.72 -21.18
N CYS A 4 -8.88 50.16 -20.92
CA CYS A 4 -8.48 48.84 -21.34
C CYS A 4 -8.99 47.85 -20.27
N SER A 5 -9.99 47.03 -20.63
CA SER A 5 -10.47 45.93 -19.78
C SER A 5 -9.49 44.77 -19.91
N CYS A 6 -8.74 44.50 -18.84
CA CYS A 6 -7.94 43.30 -18.70
C CYS A 6 -8.86 42.13 -18.37
N SER A 7 -9.13 41.26 -19.33
CA SER A 7 -9.80 39.98 -19.08
C SER A 7 -8.80 39.04 -18.35
N GLN A 8 -9.03 38.81 -17.09
CA GLN A 8 -8.37 37.71 -16.37
C GLN A 8 -8.82 36.39 -17.01
N THR A 9 -7.95 35.76 -17.73
CA THR A 9 -8.05 34.35 -18.09
C THR A 9 -8.01 33.56 -16.77
N ARG A 10 -9.13 32.91 -16.45
CA ARG A 10 -9.17 31.89 -15.37
C ARG A 10 -8.13 30.84 -15.70
N GLY A 11 -7.24 30.61 -14.75
CA GLY A 11 -6.19 29.59 -14.88
C GLY A 11 -6.79 28.24 -15.25
N GLU A 12 -6.18 27.62 -16.21
CA GLU A 12 -6.40 26.22 -16.54
C GLU A 12 -6.22 25.41 -15.23
N GLY A 13 -7.27 24.67 -14.85
CA GLY A 13 -7.24 23.83 -13.65
C GLY A 13 -6.02 22.93 -13.73
N MET A 14 -5.15 22.99 -12.73
CA MET A 14 -4.04 22.06 -12.58
C MET A 14 -4.66 20.66 -12.63
N ALA A 15 -4.32 19.89 -13.63
CA ALA A 15 -4.72 18.48 -13.70
C ALA A 15 -4.33 17.83 -12.38
N GLU A 16 -5.31 17.27 -11.69
CA GLU A 16 -5.12 16.59 -10.42
C GLU A 16 -4.01 15.56 -10.60
N ALA A 17 -2.91 15.71 -9.85
CA ALA A 17 -1.74 14.84 -10.02
C ALA A 17 -2.16 13.38 -9.82
N PRO A 18 -1.71 12.45 -10.65
CA PRO A 18 -2.07 11.04 -10.53
C PRO A 18 -1.57 10.51 -9.19
N VAL A 19 -2.47 9.98 -8.37
CA VAL A 19 -2.13 9.17 -7.20
C VAL A 19 -1.91 7.77 -7.70
N SER A 20 -0.78 7.19 -7.37
CA SER A 20 -0.34 5.90 -7.89
C SER A 20 0.33 5.14 -6.76
N CYS A 21 -0.04 3.90 -6.59
CA CYS A 21 0.62 2.91 -5.77
C CYS A 21 0.29 1.54 -6.37
N ASP A 22 1.17 0.58 -6.23
CA ASP A 22 0.95 -0.76 -6.77
C ASP A 22 1.54 -1.81 -5.82
N CYS A 23 0.76 -2.86 -5.50
CA CYS A 23 1.21 -4.02 -4.77
C CYS A 23 1.15 -5.29 -5.63
N PHE A 24 2.09 -6.19 -5.37
CA PHE A 24 2.28 -7.43 -6.10
C PHE A 24 2.54 -8.59 -5.15
N VAL A 25 2.06 -9.77 -5.52
CA VAL A 25 2.42 -11.01 -4.86
C VAL A 25 2.57 -12.13 -5.87
N SER A 26 3.52 -13.00 -5.62
CA SER A 26 3.65 -14.30 -6.28
C SER A 26 3.78 -15.38 -5.22
N LEU A 27 2.88 -16.37 -5.31
CA LEU A 27 2.90 -17.57 -4.47
C LEU A 27 3.31 -18.77 -5.33
N PRO A 28 3.96 -19.80 -4.76
CA PRO A 28 4.20 -21.04 -5.47
C PRO A 28 2.88 -21.64 -6.03
N PRO A 29 2.85 -22.14 -7.30
CA PRO A 29 4.00 -22.34 -8.18
C PRO A 29 4.39 -21.13 -9.03
N GLY A 30 3.81 -19.95 -8.86
CA GLY A 30 4.14 -18.74 -9.62
C GLY A 30 5.54 -18.19 -9.32
N SER A 31 6.02 -18.40 -8.11
CA SER A 31 7.37 -18.02 -7.68
C SER A 31 8.33 -19.22 -7.63
N ARG A 32 9.65 -18.92 -7.66
CA ARG A 32 10.71 -19.90 -7.58
C ARG A 32 11.02 -20.29 -6.13
N ASP A 33 11.60 -21.47 -5.94
CA ASP A 33 12.21 -21.94 -4.69
C ASP A 33 11.25 -22.05 -3.50
N ASP A 34 9.95 -22.29 -3.77
CA ASP A 34 8.89 -22.39 -2.75
C ASP A 34 8.82 -21.15 -1.83
N HIS A 35 9.11 -19.98 -2.40
CA HIS A 35 9.07 -18.71 -1.70
C HIS A 35 7.81 -17.92 -2.10
N VAL A 36 7.20 -17.23 -1.15
CA VAL A 36 6.24 -16.17 -1.45
C VAL A 36 7.00 -14.86 -1.63
N ILE A 37 6.73 -14.15 -2.74
CA ILE A 37 7.39 -12.88 -3.06
C ILE A 37 6.35 -11.77 -3.02
N PHE A 38 6.56 -10.79 -2.16
CA PHE A 38 5.74 -9.58 -2.07
C PHE A 38 6.51 -8.39 -2.61
N GLY A 39 5.83 -7.48 -3.30
CA GLY A 39 6.41 -6.23 -3.80
C GLY A 39 5.44 -5.08 -3.71
N LYS A 40 5.93 -3.86 -3.40
CA LYS A 40 5.13 -2.65 -3.37
C LYS A 40 5.93 -1.40 -3.67
N ASN A 41 5.34 -0.51 -4.47
CA ASN A 41 5.72 0.89 -4.61
C ASN A 41 4.75 1.80 -3.88
N SER A 42 5.27 2.77 -3.15
CA SER A 42 4.51 3.84 -2.51
C SER A 42 4.77 5.15 -3.24
N ASP A 43 3.74 5.71 -3.83
CA ASP A 43 3.80 6.99 -4.55
C ASP A 43 3.15 8.07 -3.68
N ARG A 44 3.95 9.08 -3.34
CA ARG A 44 3.57 10.13 -2.40
C ARG A 44 3.86 11.50 -3.00
N PRO A 45 3.27 12.57 -2.45
CA PRO A 45 3.69 13.92 -2.79
C PRO A 45 5.21 14.04 -2.69
N ARG A 46 5.82 14.64 -3.71
CA ARG A 46 7.29 14.75 -3.83
C ARG A 46 7.95 15.43 -2.64
N GLU A 47 7.21 16.28 -1.93
CA GLU A 47 7.69 17.04 -0.78
C GLU A 47 7.67 16.24 0.53
N GLU A 48 6.97 15.10 0.56
CA GLU A 48 6.90 14.26 1.76
C GLU A 48 8.18 13.46 1.96
N VAL A 49 8.57 13.32 3.23
CA VAL A 49 9.73 12.51 3.64
C VAL A 49 9.26 11.10 3.96
N GLN A 50 9.79 10.10 3.26
CA GLN A 50 9.57 8.68 3.55
C GLN A 50 10.67 8.17 4.49
N GLU A 51 10.28 7.41 5.51
CA GLU A 51 11.18 6.78 6.48
C GLU A 51 11.03 5.26 6.45
N VAL A 52 12.14 4.55 6.72
CA VAL A 52 12.10 3.14 7.11
C VAL A 52 12.40 3.05 8.59
N ALA A 53 11.43 2.59 9.38
CA ALA A 53 11.49 2.58 10.83
C ALA A 53 11.24 1.17 11.38
N HIS A 54 12.00 0.79 12.41
CA HIS A 54 11.81 -0.45 13.15
C HIS A 54 11.22 -0.16 14.53
N TYR A 55 10.17 -0.89 14.89
CA TYR A 55 9.56 -0.87 16.20
C TYR A 55 9.64 -2.27 16.80
N PRO A 56 10.28 -2.44 17.97
CA PRO A 56 10.39 -3.75 18.61
C PRO A 56 9.04 -4.25 19.11
N ALA A 57 8.91 -5.56 19.28
CA ALA A 57 7.78 -6.15 20.00
C ALA A 57 7.69 -5.56 21.41
N ALA A 58 6.48 -5.31 21.86
CA ALA A 58 6.25 -4.67 23.15
C ALA A 58 5.08 -5.29 23.92
N SER A 59 5.15 -5.19 25.25
CA SER A 59 4.03 -5.48 26.15
C SER A 59 3.47 -4.17 26.69
N HIS A 60 2.16 -4.05 26.68
CA HIS A 60 1.45 -2.84 27.07
C HIS A 60 0.61 -3.09 28.33
N PRO A 61 0.52 -2.15 29.27
CA PRO A 61 -0.36 -2.28 30.42
C PRO A 61 -1.82 -2.45 30.01
N PRO A 62 -2.62 -3.24 30.75
CA PRO A 62 -4.06 -3.33 30.51
C PRO A 62 -4.74 -1.97 30.52
N GLY A 63 -5.62 -1.73 29.56
CA GLY A 63 -6.36 -0.47 29.42
C GLY A 63 -5.57 0.70 28.85
N SER A 64 -4.33 0.48 28.37
CA SER A 64 -3.59 1.52 27.65
C SER A 64 -4.24 1.87 26.31
N MET A 65 -3.98 3.07 25.83
CA MET A 65 -4.47 3.58 24.56
C MET A 65 -3.33 3.73 23.58
N GLN A 66 -3.61 3.45 22.31
CA GLN A 66 -2.71 3.72 21.20
C GLN A 66 -3.15 5.01 20.52
N GLU A 67 -2.26 5.97 20.46
CA GLU A 67 -2.44 7.19 19.66
C GLU A 67 -2.02 6.87 18.22
N CYS A 68 -3.01 6.86 17.31
CA CYS A 68 -2.82 6.73 15.87
C CYS A 68 -2.61 8.12 15.23
N THR A 69 -2.71 8.24 13.91
CA THR A 69 -2.46 9.54 13.25
C THR A 69 -3.43 10.62 13.73
N TYR A 70 -4.72 10.33 13.86
CA TYR A 70 -5.75 11.30 14.24
C TYR A 70 -6.55 10.92 15.48
N ILE A 71 -6.68 9.65 15.78
CA ILE A 71 -7.54 9.19 16.88
C ILE A 71 -6.78 8.24 17.81
N GLN A 72 -7.30 8.08 19.01
CA GLN A 72 -6.86 7.09 19.99
C GLN A 72 -7.79 5.87 19.98
N ILE A 73 -7.20 4.70 20.05
CA ILE A 73 -7.92 3.43 20.15
C ILE A 73 -7.37 2.58 21.29
N PRO A 74 -8.12 1.59 21.83
CA PRO A 74 -7.58 0.66 22.80
C PRO A 74 -6.35 -0.09 22.28
N GLN A 75 -5.29 -0.14 23.11
CA GLN A 75 -4.10 -0.91 22.80
C GLN A 75 -4.26 -2.37 23.23
N VAL A 76 -3.66 -3.29 22.47
CA VAL A 76 -3.57 -4.70 22.85
C VAL A 76 -2.44 -4.95 23.86
N GLU A 77 -2.48 -6.04 24.60
CA GLU A 77 -1.46 -6.35 25.62
C GLU A 77 -0.08 -6.62 25.02
N HIS A 78 -0.02 -7.16 23.79
CA HIS A 78 1.22 -7.50 23.11
C HIS A 78 1.16 -7.05 21.65
N THR A 79 2.25 -6.44 21.16
CA THR A 79 2.44 -6.09 19.76
C THR A 79 3.67 -6.79 19.20
N HIS A 80 3.59 -7.21 17.94
CA HIS A 80 4.71 -7.79 17.18
C HIS A 80 5.75 -6.72 16.85
N ALA A 81 6.99 -7.15 16.66
CA ALA A 81 8.00 -6.27 16.09
C ALA A 81 7.68 -6.02 14.61
N VAL A 82 7.80 -4.76 14.18
CA VAL A 82 7.50 -4.36 12.81
C VAL A 82 8.61 -3.52 12.19
N ILE A 83 8.76 -3.65 10.88
CA ILE A 83 9.53 -2.74 10.06
C ILE A 83 8.60 -2.10 9.06
N LEU A 84 8.59 -0.76 9.02
CA LEU A 84 7.63 0.05 8.31
C LEU A 84 8.33 1.00 7.35
N SER A 85 7.80 1.14 6.13
CA SER A 85 8.09 2.27 5.26
C SER A 85 6.90 3.22 5.31
N LYS A 86 7.13 4.44 5.78
CA LYS A 86 6.08 5.38 6.17
C LYS A 86 6.45 6.82 5.87
N PRO A 87 5.48 7.68 5.54
CA PRO A 87 5.68 9.12 5.60
C PRO A 87 6.01 9.55 7.03
N ALA A 88 6.97 10.47 7.17
CA ALA A 88 7.49 10.87 8.49
C ALA A 88 6.43 11.50 9.40
N TRP A 89 5.45 12.19 8.82
CA TRP A 89 4.44 12.95 9.54
C TRP A 89 3.33 12.10 10.19
N MET A 90 3.02 10.89 9.65
CA MET A 90 1.95 10.05 10.16
C MET A 90 2.45 8.96 11.11
N TRP A 91 1.57 8.44 11.96
CA TRP A 91 1.86 7.28 12.80
C TRP A 91 1.85 5.97 12.00
N GLY A 92 0.92 5.82 11.06
CA GLY A 92 0.73 4.67 10.20
C GLY A 92 1.86 4.45 9.19
N ALA A 93 1.69 3.50 8.28
CA ALA A 93 2.66 3.14 7.25
C ALA A 93 2.01 2.77 5.92
N GLU A 94 2.71 3.03 4.82
CA GLU A 94 2.30 2.65 3.47
C GLU A 94 2.51 1.15 3.21
N MET A 95 3.52 0.57 3.85
CA MET A 95 3.89 -0.85 3.75
C MET A 95 4.82 -1.25 4.89
N GLY A 96 4.88 -2.54 5.14
CA GLY A 96 5.80 -3.08 6.13
C GLY A 96 5.70 -4.59 6.27
N ALA A 97 6.48 -5.09 7.23
CA ALA A 97 6.47 -6.49 7.62
C ALA A 97 6.60 -6.62 9.13
N ASN A 98 6.13 -7.74 9.68
CA ASN A 98 6.33 -8.10 11.08
C ASN A 98 7.27 -9.30 11.26
N ASP A 99 7.60 -9.61 12.51
CA ASP A 99 8.47 -10.72 12.89
C ASP A 99 7.81 -12.10 12.76
N GLN A 100 6.49 -12.15 12.48
CA GLN A 100 5.74 -13.38 12.19
C GLN A 100 5.77 -13.74 10.69
N GLY A 101 6.33 -12.87 9.85
CA GLY A 101 6.41 -13.06 8.41
C GLY A 101 5.17 -12.57 7.65
N VAL A 102 4.40 -11.66 8.22
CA VAL A 102 3.31 -10.98 7.53
C VAL A 102 3.83 -9.72 6.86
N CYS A 103 3.43 -9.49 5.61
CA CYS A 103 3.66 -8.25 4.87
C CYS A 103 2.31 -7.63 4.50
N ILE A 104 2.19 -6.29 4.60
CA ILE A 104 0.99 -5.55 4.20
C ILE A 104 1.41 -4.31 3.41
N GLY A 105 0.65 -4.01 2.37
CA GLY A 105 0.67 -2.74 1.66
C GLY A 105 -0.74 -2.30 1.32
N ASN A 106 -0.98 -0.99 1.18
CA ASN A 106 -2.27 -0.42 0.83
C ASN A 106 -2.19 0.46 -0.41
N GLU A 107 -3.35 0.66 -1.04
CA GLU A 107 -3.55 1.56 -2.17
C GLU A 107 -4.77 2.44 -1.91
N ALA A 108 -4.72 3.69 -2.38
CA ALA A 108 -5.88 4.57 -2.39
C ALA A 108 -6.90 4.09 -3.41
N VAL A 109 -8.18 4.02 -3.02
CA VAL A 109 -9.30 3.72 -3.93
C VAL A 109 -10.48 4.67 -3.67
N TRP A 110 -11.28 4.89 -4.69
CA TRP A 110 -12.52 5.65 -4.62
C TRP A 110 -13.69 4.75 -5.00
N THR A 111 -14.76 4.83 -4.23
CA THR A 111 -15.93 3.98 -4.38
C THR A 111 -17.20 4.83 -4.50
N ARG A 112 -18.36 4.20 -4.72
CA ARG A 112 -19.66 4.90 -4.64
C ARG A 112 -19.98 5.39 -3.23
N GLU A 113 -19.47 4.69 -2.20
CA GLU A 113 -19.58 5.14 -0.82
C GLU A 113 -18.77 6.44 -0.65
N PRO A 114 -19.36 7.52 -0.11
CA PRO A 114 -18.62 8.75 0.11
C PRO A 114 -17.49 8.56 1.12
N VAL A 115 -16.34 9.16 0.83
CA VAL A 115 -15.24 9.18 1.81
C VAL A 115 -15.62 10.15 2.94
N SER A 116 -15.53 9.69 4.19
CA SER A 116 -15.79 10.52 5.36
C SER A 116 -14.75 11.65 5.44
N PRO A 117 -15.18 12.92 5.57
CA PRO A 117 -14.26 14.03 5.78
C PRO A 117 -13.73 14.11 7.21
N GLY A 118 -14.34 13.36 8.16
CA GLY A 118 -13.97 13.36 9.56
C GLY A 118 -12.70 12.57 9.83
N GLU A 119 -11.99 12.93 10.88
CA GLU A 119 -10.83 12.20 11.39
C GLU A 119 -11.26 10.84 11.92
N ALA A 120 -10.61 9.79 11.43
CA ALA A 120 -10.78 8.41 11.82
C ALA A 120 -9.44 7.68 11.66
N LEU A 121 -9.43 6.36 11.52
CA LEU A 121 -8.20 5.64 11.17
C LEU A 121 -7.86 5.91 9.70
N LEU A 122 -6.59 6.20 9.43
CA LEU A 122 -6.10 6.15 8.06
C LEU A 122 -5.92 4.69 7.61
N GLY A 123 -5.98 4.42 6.30
CA GLY A 123 -5.58 3.12 5.78
C GLY A 123 -4.16 2.75 6.19
N MET A 124 -3.28 3.74 6.29
CA MET A 124 -1.90 3.58 6.76
C MET A 124 -1.83 3.21 8.25
N ASP A 125 -2.75 3.73 9.08
CA ASP A 125 -2.88 3.28 10.47
C ASP A 125 -3.32 1.81 10.54
N LEU A 126 -4.27 1.41 9.68
CA LEU A 126 -4.73 0.03 9.57
C LEU A 126 -3.64 -0.93 9.10
N VAL A 127 -2.75 -0.52 8.18
CA VAL A 127 -1.54 -1.29 7.81
C VAL A 127 -0.68 -1.58 9.04
N ARG A 128 -0.33 -0.54 9.80
CA ARG A 128 0.51 -0.69 10.98
C ARG A 128 -0.17 -1.52 12.07
N LEU A 129 -1.45 -1.28 12.35
CA LEU A 129 -2.22 -2.05 13.33
C LEU A 129 -2.37 -3.52 12.94
N GLY A 130 -2.59 -3.82 11.66
CA GLY A 130 -2.61 -5.17 11.13
C GLY A 130 -1.29 -5.90 11.34
N LEU A 131 -0.15 -5.23 11.09
CA LEU A 131 1.19 -5.77 11.30
C LEU A 131 1.53 -5.93 12.79
N GLU A 132 1.20 -4.97 13.64
CA GLU A 132 1.49 -5.02 15.07
C GLU A 132 0.68 -6.08 15.82
N ARG A 133 -0.50 -6.48 15.29
CA ARG A 133 -1.49 -7.30 16.01
C ARG A 133 -1.81 -8.65 15.36
N GLY A 134 -1.45 -8.86 14.08
CA GLY A 134 -1.75 -10.07 13.33
C GLY A 134 -0.51 -10.95 13.15
N ASP A 135 -0.63 -12.25 13.46
CA ASP A 135 0.43 -13.25 13.29
C ASP A 135 0.37 -14.03 11.97
N SER A 136 -0.66 -13.76 11.17
CA SER A 136 -0.88 -14.32 9.83
C SER A 136 -1.61 -13.30 8.95
N ALA A 137 -1.64 -13.51 7.63
CA ALA A 137 -2.35 -12.64 6.71
C ALA A 137 -3.85 -12.56 7.05
N TRP A 138 -4.45 -13.69 7.41
CA TRP A 138 -5.84 -13.75 7.86
C TRP A 138 -6.08 -13.04 9.20
N ALA A 139 -5.22 -13.22 10.18
CA ALA A 139 -5.34 -12.54 11.47
C ALA A 139 -5.20 -11.02 11.30
N ALA A 140 -4.24 -10.56 10.48
CA ALA A 140 -4.07 -9.15 10.16
C ALA A 140 -5.30 -8.57 9.44
N LEU A 141 -5.90 -9.31 8.48
CA LEU A 141 -7.15 -8.93 7.83
C LEU A 141 -8.28 -8.76 8.85
N THR A 142 -8.42 -9.72 9.76
CA THR A 142 -9.44 -9.68 10.83
C THR A 142 -9.25 -8.47 11.76
N VAL A 143 -8.00 -8.13 12.10
CA VAL A 143 -7.69 -6.91 12.86
C VAL A 143 -8.13 -5.67 12.09
N ILE A 144 -7.76 -5.56 10.83
CA ILE A 144 -8.10 -4.40 9.99
C ILE A 144 -9.61 -4.24 9.85
N THR A 145 -10.34 -5.31 9.51
CA THR A 145 -11.79 -5.25 9.31
C THR A 145 -12.53 -4.90 10.61
N SER A 146 -12.15 -5.52 11.74
CA SER A 146 -12.75 -5.20 13.05
C SER A 146 -12.53 -3.75 13.45
N LEU A 147 -11.34 -3.20 13.24
CA LEU A 147 -11.04 -1.80 13.54
C LEU A 147 -11.75 -0.84 12.56
N LEU A 148 -11.86 -1.21 11.29
CA LEU A 148 -12.61 -0.48 10.29
C LEU A 148 -14.10 -0.39 10.65
N GLU A 149 -14.71 -1.49 11.08
CA GLU A 149 -16.09 -1.55 11.52
C GLU A 149 -16.34 -0.69 12.78
N GLN A 150 -15.40 -0.70 13.73
CA GLN A 150 -15.52 0.04 14.99
C GLN A 150 -15.27 1.54 14.83
N HIS A 151 -14.19 1.91 14.16
CA HIS A 151 -13.66 3.27 14.12
C HIS A 151 -13.87 3.98 12.78
N GLY A 152 -14.13 3.23 11.70
CA GLY A 152 -14.19 3.77 10.34
C GLY A 152 -12.82 4.12 9.78
N GLN A 153 -12.83 4.68 8.56
CA GLN A 153 -11.66 5.25 7.90
C GLN A 153 -11.98 6.67 7.42
N GLY A 154 -11.01 7.58 7.52
CA GLY A 154 -11.19 8.97 7.10
C GLY A 154 -10.10 9.90 7.60
N GLY A 155 -10.15 11.13 7.13
CA GLY A 155 -9.17 12.16 7.42
C GLY A 155 -8.19 12.39 6.26
N PRO A 156 -7.40 13.49 6.31
CA PRO A 156 -6.41 13.81 5.29
C PRO A 156 -5.32 12.73 5.21
N CYS A 157 -5.04 12.26 4.00
CA CYS A 157 -4.06 11.21 3.73
C CYS A 157 -2.71 11.77 3.23
N ARG A 158 -2.51 13.09 3.24
CA ARG A 158 -1.26 13.79 2.91
C ARG A 158 -1.00 14.95 3.85
N GLU A 159 0.26 15.39 3.93
CA GLU A 159 0.70 16.47 4.81
C GLU A 159 0.26 17.87 4.34
N ASP A 160 0.02 18.05 3.04
CA ASP A 160 -0.39 19.31 2.42
C ASP A 160 -1.78 19.74 2.92
N PRO A 161 -2.04 21.06 3.12
CA PRO A 161 -3.29 21.61 3.62
C PRO A 161 -4.53 21.34 2.75
N GLU A 162 -4.39 20.98 1.48
CA GLU A 162 -5.55 20.59 0.68
C GLU A 162 -6.07 19.20 1.08
N PRO A 163 -7.35 19.07 1.45
CA PRO A 163 -7.93 17.80 1.85
C PRO A 163 -7.78 16.74 0.75
N PHE A 164 -7.14 15.62 1.09
CA PHE A 164 -6.97 14.50 0.18
C PHE A 164 -7.29 13.22 0.94
N SER A 165 -8.51 12.73 0.79
CA SER A 165 -9.00 11.54 1.50
C SER A 165 -9.45 10.48 0.50
N TYR A 166 -9.31 9.21 0.89
CA TYR A 166 -9.66 8.06 0.07
C TYR A 166 -10.00 6.85 0.93
N HIS A 167 -10.67 5.87 0.34
CA HIS A 167 -10.78 4.52 0.88
C HIS A 167 -9.53 3.71 0.54
N ASN A 168 -9.45 2.50 1.07
CA ASN A 168 -8.23 1.70 0.92
C ASN A 168 -8.53 0.31 0.35
N THR A 169 -7.62 -0.19 -0.46
CA THR A 169 -7.43 -1.60 -0.71
C THR A 169 -6.10 -2.04 -0.11
N PHE A 170 -6.02 -3.30 0.33
CA PHE A 170 -4.85 -3.86 0.98
C PHE A 170 -4.46 -5.16 0.32
N LEU A 171 -3.17 -5.42 0.23
CA LEU A 171 -2.60 -6.73 -0.05
C LEU A 171 -1.90 -7.21 1.22
N LEU A 172 -2.43 -8.29 1.81
CA LEU A 172 -1.90 -8.92 3.01
C LEU A 172 -1.30 -10.27 2.62
N VAL A 173 -0.10 -10.54 3.03
CA VAL A 173 0.66 -11.71 2.57
C VAL A 173 1.39 -12.34 3.74
N ASP A 174 1.37 -13.66 3.82
CA ASP A 174 2.25 -14.43 4.69
C ASP A 174 2.96 -15.55 3.89
N ARG A 175 3.61 -16.49 4.59
CA ARG A 175 4.36 -17.57 3.96
C ARG A 175 3.49 -18.58 3.19
N ASN A 176 2.16 -18.56 3.39
CA ASN A 176 1.26 -19.59 2.91
C ASN A 176 0.21 -19.06 1.92
N GLU A 177 -0.25 -17.84 2.16
CA GLU A 177 -1.39 -17.26 1.43
C GLU A 177 -1.29 -15.75 1.32
N ALA A 178 -2.11 -15.20 0.44
CA ALA A 178 -2.34 -13.77 0.36
C ALA A 178 -3.84 -13.45 0.36
N TRP A 179 -4.16 -12.24 0.74
CA TRP A 179 -5.50 -11.70 0.75
C TRP A 179 -5.52 -10.32 0.11
N VAL A 180 -6.45 -10.12 -0.80
CA VAL A 180 -6.85 -8.79 -1.24
C VAL A 180 -8.04 -8.38 -0.40
N LEU A 181 -7.95 -7.24 0.29
CA LEU A 181 -9.04 -6.64 1.07
C LEU A 181 -9.38 -5.29 0.47
N GLU A 182 -10.59 -5.12 -0.03
CA GLU A 182 -11.09 -3.88 -0.62
C GLU A 182 -12.19 -3.28 0.25
N THR A 183 -12.15 -1.96 0.49
CA THR A 183 -13.03 -1.30 1.44
C THR A 183 -13.83 -0.16 0.79
N ALA A 184 -15.03 0.07 1.32
CA ALA A 184 -15.92 1.17 0.97
C ALA A 184 -16.61 1.70 2.25
N GLY A 185 -16.14 2.82 2.80
CA GLY A 185 -16.56 3.26 4.12
C GLY A 185 -16.16 2.24 5.19
N ARG A 186 -17.16 1.69 5.90
CA ARG A 186 -16.96 0.58 6.85
C ARG A 186 -17.18 -0.79 6.23
N LEU A 187 -17.71 -0.84 5.02
CA LEU A 187 -17.96 -2.07 4.28
C LEU A 187 -16.66 -2.60 3.66
N TRP A 188 -16.58 -3.92 3.48
CA TRP A 188 -15.40 -4.55 2.91
C TRP A 188 -15.74 -5.87 2.23
N ALA A 189 -14.92 -6.24 1.25
CA ALA A 189 -14.85 -7.57 0.65
C ALA A 189 -13.41 -8.04 0.62
N ALA A 190 -13.19 -9.35 0.75
CA ALA A 190 -11.87 -9.95 0.72
C ALA A 190 -11.83 -11.16 -0.20
N GLN A 191 -10.73 -11.29 -0.96
CA GLN A 191 -10.44 -12.42 -1.84
C GLN A 191 -9.16 -13.11 -1.38
N LYS A 192 -9.24 -14.42 -1.14
CA LYS A 192 -8.09 -15.26 -0.83
C LYS A 192 -7.34 -15.64 -2.09
N VAL A 193 -6.01 -15.62 -2.00
CA VAL A 193 -5.10 -16.07 -3.06
C VAL A 193 -4.17 -17.13 -2.46
N THR A 194 -4.20 -18.34 -2.97
CA THR A 194 -3.43 -19.48 -2.44
C THR A 194 -2.27 -19.91 -3.32
N GLU A 195 -2.27 -19.49 -4.58
CA GLU A 195 -1.26 -19.85 -5.57
C GLU A 195 -1.20 -18.83 -6.72
N GLY A 196 -0.12 -18.86 -7.49
CA GLY A 196 0.06 -18.03 -8.67
C GLY A 196 0.38 -16.58 -8.35
N VAL A 197 -0.03 -15.67 -9.21
CA VAL A 197 0.32 -14.24 -9.14
C VAL A 197 -0.90 -13.36 -8.99
N LYS A 198 -0.77 -12.28 -8.22
CA LYS A 198 -1.83 -11.28 -8.05
C LYS A 198 -1.20 -9.90 -7.86
N ASN A 199 -1.88 -8.88 -8.37
CA ASN A 199 -1.56 -7.48 -8.09
C ASN A 199 -2.81 -6.67 -7.76
N ILE A 200 -2.61 -5.55 -7.10
CA ILE A 200 -3.60 -4.50 -6.89
C ILE A 200 -3.01 -3.14 -7.29
N SER A 201 -3.87 -2.20 -7.61
CA SER A 201 -3.55 -0.82 -7.94
C SER A 201 -4.67 0.09 -7.39
N ASN A 202 -4.74 1.35 -7.78
CA ASN A 202 -5.74 2.31 -7.27
C ASN A 202 -7.15 2.11 -7.87
N GLN A 203 -7.64 0.87 -7.84
CA GLN A 203 -8.99 0.51 -8.30
C GLN A 203 -9.49 -0.74 -7.55
N LEU A 204 -10.81 -0.93 -7.54
CA LEU A 204 -11.40 -2.18 -7.06
C LEU A 204 -11.20 -3.30 -8.09
N THR A 205 -10.86 -4.49 -7.63
CA THR A 205 -10.52 -5.65 -8.47
C THR A 205 -11.24 -6.93 -8.07
N ILE A 206 -11.82 -7.00 -6.86
CA ILE A 206 -12.57 -8.16 -6.40
C ILE A 206 -13.86 -8.26 -7.23
N GLY A 207 -13.99 -9.35 -7.97
CA GLY A 207 -15.15 -9.66 -8.79
C GLY A 207 -16.24 -10.38 -8.00
N ALA A 208 -16.70 -11.49 -8.56
CA ALA A 208 -17.70 -12.36 -7.95
C ALA A 208 -17.09 -13.36 -6.95
N GLU A 209 -15.80 -13.64 -7.07
CA GLU A 209 -15.10 -14.54 -6.15
C GLU A 209 -14.75 -13.81 -4.85
N VAL A 210 -15.73 -13.71 -3.94
CA VAL A 210 -15.59 -13.12 -2.62
C VAL A 210 -15.40 -14.26 -1.62
N SER A 211 -14.26 -14.25 -0.91
CA SER A 211 -13.93 -15.29 0.08
C SER A 211 -14.43 -14.94 1.49
N ALA A 212 -14.51 -13.64 1.79
CA ALA A 212 -15.10 -13.10 3.01
C ALA A 212 -15.63 -11.68 2.74
N GLU A 213 -16.66 -11.27 3.47
CA GLU A 213 -17.27 -9.94 3.29
C GLU A 213 -17.92 -9.42 4.58
N HIS A 214 -18.11 -8.11 4.64
CA HIS A 214 -18.86 -7.48 5.70
C HIS A 214 -20.31 -8.01 5.71
N PRO A 215 -20.90 -8.34 6.89
CA PRO A 215 -22.24 -8.96 6.96
C PRO A 215 -23.35 -8.15 6.27
N GLU A 216 -23.23 -6.83 6.25
CA GLU A 216 -24.21 -5.92 5.64
C GLU A 216 -23.88 -5.50 4.21
N LEU A 217 -22.78 -6.02 3.61
CA LEU A 217 -22.28 -5.57 2.31
C LEU A 217 -23.35 -5.59 1.23
N ARG A 218 -24.03 -6.73 1.08
CA ARG A 218 -25.03 -6.94 0.02
C ARG A 218 -26.33 -6.22 0.31
N SER A 219 -26.77 -6.18 1.57
CA SER A 219 -27.99 -5.50 1.97
C SER A 219 -27.88 -3.99 1.80
N VAL A 220 -26.71 -3.41 2.11
CA VAL A 220 -26.45 -1.98 1.87
C VAL A 220 -26.42 -1.69 0.37
N ALA A 221 -25.73 -2.50 -0.44
CA ALA A 221 -25.69 -2.32 -1.89
C ALA A 221 -27.08 -2.36 -2.51
N GLN A 222 -27.95 -3.25 -2.03
CA GLN A 222 -29.33 -3.34 -2.47
C GLN A 222 -30.16 -2.13 -2.00
N ALA A 223 -30.06 -1.72 -0.74
CA ALA A 223 -30.77 -0.57 -0.20
C ALA A 223 -30.38 0.76 -0.89
N GLN A 224 -29.14 0.87 -1.35
CA GLN A 224 -28.65 2.02 -2.12
C GLN A 224 -29.00 1.94 -3.62
N GLY A 225 -29.61 0.85 -4.07
CA GLY A 225 -29.93 0.65 -5.48
C GLY A 225 -28.70 0.40 -6.38
N TRP A 226 -27.55 0.04 -5.81
CA TRP A 226 -26.33 -0.27 -6.56
C TRP A 226 -26.35 -1.70 -7.12
N TRP A 227 -27.12 -2.57 -6.50
CA TRP A 227 -27.38 -3.94 -6.90
C TRP A 227 -28.85 -4.28 -6.69
N ASP A 228 -29.48 -4.97 -7.64
CA ASP A 228 -30.90 -5.32 -7.62
C ASP A 228 -31.24 -6.52 -6.71
N GLY A 229 -30.21 -7.19 -6.18
CA GLY A 229 -30.37 -8.39 -5.35
C GLY A 229 -30.47 -9.68 -6.19
N GLU A 230 -30.39 -9.59 -7.52
CA GLU A 230 -30.49 -10.71 -8.44
C GLU A 230 -29.15 -10.98 -9.14
N GLY A 231 -28.95 -12.22 -9.55
CA GLY A 231 -27.75 -12.64 -10.27
C GLY A 231 -26.49 -12.66 -9.39
N GLU A 232 -25.36 -12.73 -10.06
CA GLU A 232 -24.05 -12.80 -9.40
C GLU A 232 -23.62 -11.43 -8.83
N PHE A 233 -23.32 -11.39 -7.55
CA PHE A 233 -22.76 -10.19 -6.91
C PHE A 233 -21.29 -10.02 -7.30
N ASN A 234 -20.95 -8.89 -7.89
CA ASN A 234 -19.57 -8.53 -8.27
C ASN A 234 -19.18 -7.24 -7.56
N PHE A 235 -18.29 -7.34 -6.57
CA PHE A 235 -17.96 -6.23 -5.69
C PHE A 235 -17.43 -5.01 -6.44
N SER A 236 -16.42 -5.19 -7.29
CA SER A 236 -15.81 -4.05 -8.01
C SER A 236 -16.83 -3.38 -8.95
N ARG A 237 -17.73 -4.13 -9.59
CA ARG A 237 -18.76 -3.54 -10.44
C ARG A 237 -19.82 -2.77 -9.65
N VAL A 238 -20.20 -3.29 -8.49
CA VAL A 238 -21.24 -2.70 -7.63
C VAL A 238 -20.74 -1.45 -6.93
N PHE A 239 -19.51 -1.46 -6.43
CA PHE A 239 -18.98 -0.38 -5.60
C PHE A 239 -18.08 0.62 -6.33
N SER A 240 -17.66 0.38 -7.58
CA SER A 240 -16.90 1.38 -8.36
C SER A 240 -17.77 2.59 -8.71
N PRO A 241 -17.20 3.81 -8.72
CA PRO A 241 -17.92 5.02 -9.12
C PRO A 241 -18.45 4.88 -10.55
N GLU A 242 -19.65 5.41 -10.81
CA GLU A 242 -20.23 5.44 -12.17
C GLU A 242 -19.41 6.31 -13.12
N ASN A 243 -18.90 7.43 -12.61
CA ASN A 243 -18.05 8.35 -13.34
C ASN A 243 -16.68 8.40 -12.65
N PRO A 244 -15.79 7.43 -12.92
CA PRO A 244 -14.49 7.38 -12.28
C PRO A 244 -13.65 8.61 -12.66
N PRO A 245 -12.94 9.22 -11.70
CA PRO A 245 -12.03 10.32 -12.03
C PRO A 245 -10.90 9.85 -12.97
N ALA A 246 -10.36 10.77 -13.77
CA ALA A 246 -9.35 10.45 -14.79
C ALA A 246 -8.13 9.69 -14.24
N ARG A 247 -7.76 9.92 -12.98
CA ARG A 247 -6.69 9.19 -12.27
C ARG A 247 -6.93 7.67 -12.19
N MET A 248 -8.17 7.22 -12.17
CA MET A 248 -8.50 5.79 -12.17
C MET A 248 -8.26 5.10 -13.52
N GLU A 249 -8.25 5.84 -14.62
CA GLU A 249 -7.89 5.27 -15.93
C GLU A 249 -6.39 4.91 -15.97
N LEU A 250 -5.53 5.74 -15.37
CA LEU A 250 -4.11 5.43 -15.22
C LEU A 250 -3.90 4.21 -14.31
N ALA A 251 -4.71 4.06 -13.26
CA ALA A 251 -4.68 2.89 -12.39
C ALA A 251 -5.01 1.59 -13.14
N LYS A 252 -5.99 1.61 -14.06
CA LYS A 252 -6.31 0.46 -14.91
C LYS A 252 -5.14 0.06 -15.81
N GLN A 253 -4.44 1.04 -16.37
CA GLN A 253 -3.25 0.78 -17.21
C GLN A 253 -2.12 0.13 -16.40
N ARG A 254 -1.83 0.65 -15.20
CA ARG A 254 -0.83 0.06 -14.29
C ARG A 254 -1.22 -1.34 -13.83
N TYR A 255 -2.46 -1.52 -13.41
CA TYR A 255 -2.98 -2.84 -13.03
C TYR A 255 -2.78 -3.87 -14.14
N LYS A 256 -3.19 -3.51 -15.39
CA LYS A 256 -3.02 -4.37 -16.56
C LYS A 256 -1.53 -4.64 -16.86
N GLY A 257 -0.71 -3.60 -16.90
CA GLY A 257 0.74 -3.74 -17.14
C GLY A 257 1.42 -4.59 -16.05
N GLY A 258 1.05 -4.40 -14.78
CA GLY A 258 1.55 -5.20 -13.68
C GLY A 258 1.13 -6.67 -13.77
N THR A 259 -0.13 -6.94 -14.15
CA THR A 259 -0.63 -8.29 -14.41
C THR A 259 0.16 -8.96 -15.54
N GLU A 260 0.35 -8.27 -16.66
CA GLU A 260 1.10 -8.78 -17.81
C GLU A 260 2.56 -9.09 -17.44
N LEU A 261 3.22 -8.20 -16.69
CA LEU A 261 4.60 -8.40 -16.22
C LEU A 261 4.72 -9.61 -15.27
N LEU A 262 3.78 -9.77 -14.34
CA LEU A 262 3.74 -10.95 -13.46
C LEU A 262 3.54 -12.24 -14.27
N GLN A 263 2.59 -12.23 -15.21
CA GLN A 263 2.26 -13.40 -16.03
C GLN A 263 3.43 -13.83 -16.94
N GLN A 264 4.21 -12.88 -17.46
CA GLN A 264 5.43 -13.18 -18.25
C GLN A 264 6.47 -13.96 -17.45
N HIS A 265 6.45 -13.86 -16.12
CA HIS A 265 7.38 -14.53 -15.22
C HIS A 265 6.74 -15.61 -14.35
N ASP A 266 5.48 -15.97 -14.60
CA ASP A 266 4.77 -16.99 -13.83
C ASP A 266 5.56 -18.31 -13.81
N GLY A 267 5.69 -18.92 -12.63
CA GLY A 267 6.55 -20.07 -12.38
C GLY A 267 8.04 -19.73 -12.16
N SER A 268 8.45 -18.48 -12.28
CA SER A 268 9.87 -18.06 -12.16
C SER A 268 10.08 -16.76 -11.40
N VAL A 269 9.06 -16.23 -10.73
CA VAL A 269 9.18 -14.96 -9.98
C VAL A 269 10.18 -15.11 -8.83
N THR A 270 11.15 -14.21 -8.80
CA THR A 270 12.16 -14.04 -7.73
C THR A 270 12.13 -12.62 -7.20
N ALA A 271 12.93 -12.32 -6.19
CA ALA A 271 13.09 -10.94 -5.69
C ALA A 271 13.59 -9.99 -6.80
N GLU A 272 14.53 -10.44 -7.64
CA GLU A 272 15.07 -9.64 -8.74
C GLU A 272 14.02 -9.36 -9.82
N VAL A 273 13.18 -10.35 -10.14
CA VAL A 273 12.04 -10.16 -11.06
C VAL A 273 11.07 -9.14 -10.47
N MET A 274 10.72 -9.26 -9.20
CA MET A 274 9.84 -8.31 -8.52
C MET A 274 10.43 -6.90 -8.49
N ILE A 275 11.72 -6.75 -8.21
CA ILE A 275 12.43 -5.47 -8.29
C ILE A 275 12.34 -4.90 -9.71
N SER A 276 12.47 -5.75 -10.75
CA SER A 276 12.36 -5.33 -12.15
C SER A 276 10.95 -4.81 -12.48
N ILE A 277 9.91 -5.48 -11.98
CA ILE A 277 8.51 -5.06 -12.12
C ILE A 277 8.27 -3.70 -11.44
N LEU A 278 8.75 -3.54 -10.21
CA LEU A 278 8.62 -2.28 -9.47
C LEU A 278 9.40 -1.11 -10.10
N ARG A 279 10.34 -1.39 -10.99
CA ARG A 279 11.12 -0.42 -11.77
C ARG A 279 10.54 -0.10 -13.14
N ASP A 280 9.42 -0.72 -13.50
CA ASP A 280 8.84 -0.54 -14.83
C ASP A 280 8.22 0.85 -14.99
N LYS A 281 8.87 1.71 -15.78
CA LYS A 281 8.41 3.05 -16.13
C LYS A 281 7.36 3.06 -17.25
N PRO A 282 7.46 2.22 -18.29
CA PRO A 282 6.48 2.19 -19.38
C PRO A 282 5.04 1.96 -18.92
N SER A 283 4.81 1.08 -17.94
CA SER A 283 3.48 0.85 -17.38
C SER A 283 3.03 1.95 -16.42
N GLY A 284 3.97 2.78 -15.91
CA GLY A 284 3.73 3.79 -14.88
C GLY A 284 3.84 3.26 -13.45
N ILE A 285 4.25 2.01 -13.23
CA ILE A 285 4.45 1.41 -11.90
C ILE A 285 5.56 2.15 -11.13
N CYS A 286 6.65 2.53 -11.81
CA CYS A 286 7.69 3.39 -11.26
C CYS A 286 7.46 4.83 -11.71
N MET A 287 7.01 5.69 -10.80
CA MET A 287 6.80 7.11 -11.04
C MET A 287 8.03 7.92 -10.64
N ASP A 288 8.57 8.70 -11.59
CA ASP A 288 9.71 9.60 -11.37
C ASP A 288 9.46 11.05 -11.75
N SER A 289 8.24 11.36 -12.22
CA SER A 289 7.86 12.69 -12.73
C SER A 289 6.49 13.12 -12.22
N GLY A 290 6.27 14.43 -12.14
CA GLY A 290 5.01 15.02 -11.68
C GLY A 290 5.03 15.41 -10.19
N GLY A 291 3.85 15.71 -9.65
CA GLY A 291 3.66 16.10 -8.24
C GLY A 291 3.76 14.94 -7.25
N PHE A 292 3.51 13.72 -7.73
CA PHE A 292 3.72 12.47 -7.00
C PHE A 292 4.89 11.71 -7.60
N CYS A 293 5.62 11.01 -6.78
CA CYS A 293 6.69 10.12 -7.23
C CYS A 293 6.79 8.90 -6.30
N THR A 294 7.38 7.83 -6.81
CA THR A 294 7.68 6.65 -5.98
C THR A 294 8.77 7.03 -4.97
N THR A 295 8.35 7.17 -3.71
CA THR A 295 9.19 7.59 -2.58
C THR A 295 9.65 6.42 -1.71
N GLY A 296 9.04 5.27 -1.88
CA GLY A 296 9.39 4.05 -1.18
C GLY A 296 9.06 2.81 -2.00
N SER A 297 9.93 1.82 -1.96
CA SER A 297 9.72 0.52 -2.57
C SER A 297 10.14 -0.58 -1.61
N MET A 298 9.39 -1.68 -1.58
CA MET A 298 9.64 -2.84 -0.74
C MET A 298 9.53 -4.12 -1.56
N VAL A 299 10.48 -5.03 -1.37
CA VAL A 299 10.37 -6.42 -1.83
C VAL A 299 10.64 -7.34 -0.66
N SER A 300 9.79 -8.34 -0.46
CA SER A 300 9.95 -9.34 0.58
C SER A 300 9.99 -10.74 0.01
N VAL A 301 10.91 -11.55 0.54
CA VAL A 301 11.02 -12.98 0.28
C VAL A 301 10.60 -13.72 1.54
N LEU A 302 9.54 -14.48 1.45
CA LEU A 302 8.95 -15.25 2.55
C LEU A 302 9.04 -16.74 2.21
N PRO A 303 10.12 -17.44 2.65
CA PRO A 303 10.23 -18.88 2.44
C PRO A 303 9.10 -19.62 3.15
N ARG A 304 8.47 -20.62 2.50
CA ARG A 304 7.51 -21.51 3.17
C ARG A 304 8.16 -22.35 4.27
N ASP A 305 9.43 -22.68 4.08
CA ASP A 305 10.25 -23.29 5.14
C ASP A 305 10.48 -22.27 6.26
N THR A 306 9.82 -22.49 7.40
CA THR A 306 9.91 -21.60 8.57
C THR A 306 11.27 -21.63 9.26
N SER A 307 12.16 -22.58 8.92
CA SER A 307 13.56 -22.58 9.41
C SER A 307 14.41 -21.50 8.74
N LEU A 308 13.96 -20.99 7.58
CA LEU A 308 14.61 -19.92 6.85
C LEU A 308 14.03 -18.54 7.26
N PRO A 309 14.89 -17.51 7.39
CA PRO A 309 14.42 -16.17 7.70
C PRO A 309 13.67 -15.54 6.53
N CYS A 310 12.68 -14.69 6.83
CA CYS A 310 12.18 -13.72 5.84
C CYS A 310 13.24 -12.67 5.55
N ILE A 311 13.25 -12.17 4.31
CA ILE A 311 14.14 -11.10 3.87
C ILE A 311 13.28 -9.95 3.37
N HIS A 312 13.52 -8.75 3.85
CA HIS A 312 12.81 -7.55 3.45
C HIS A 312 13.80 -6.52 2.92
N LEU A 313 13.58 -6.09 1.68
CA LEU A 313 14.41 -5.11 0.97
C LEU A 313 13.61 -3.82 0.86
N PHE A 314 14.17 -2.72 1.31
CA PHE A 314 13.55 -1.39 1.20
C PHE A 314 14.46 -0.46 0.41
N THR A 315 13.86 0.35 -0.46
CA THR A 315 14.55 1.44 -1.16
C THR A 315 13.74 2.72 -1.04
N ALA A 316 14.38 3.88 -1.18
CA ALA A 316 13.68 5.16 -1.21
C ALA A 316 12.84 5.32 -2.49
N THR A 317 13.42 4.94 -3.62
CA THR A 317 12.75 4.84 -4.91
C THR A 317 13.31 3.63 -5.65
N PRO A 318 12.51 2.91 -6.42
CA PRO A 318 13.00 1.81 -7.23
C PRO A 318 13.79 2.30 -8.45
N ASP A 319 13.79 3.60 -8.77
CA ASP A 319 14.51 4.15 -9.91
C ASP A 319 15.98 3.68 -9.90
N PRO A 320 16.45 3.02 -10.96
CA PRO A 320 17.80 2.47 -11.03
C PRO A 320 18.92 3.52 -10.96
N SER A 321 18.58 4.81 -11.11
CA SER A 321 19.53 5.91 -10.90
C SER A 321 19.77 6.24 -9.42
N SER A 322 18.96 5.71 -8.49
CA SER A 322 19.13 5.89 -7.06
C SER A 322 19.79 4.66 -6.43
N SER A 323 20.79 4.87 -5.57
CA SER A 323 21.72 3.84 -5.10
C SER A 323 21.60 3.50 -3.61
N VAL A 324 20.41 3.60 -3.00
CA VAL A 324 20.26 3.25 -1.57
C VAL A 324 19.39 2.01 -1.43
N GLN A 325 20.01 0.89 -1.10
CA GLN A 325 19.31 -0.35 -0.72
C GLN A 325 19.58 -0.64 0.75
N THR A 326 18.52 -0.95 1.51
CA THR A 326 18.63 -1.43 2.89
C THR A 326 18.05 -2.83 2.95
N THR A 327 18.88 -3.82 3.28
CA THR A 327 18.45 -5.19 3.48
C THR A 327 18.28 -5.45 4.96
N LEU A 328 17.11 -5.91 5.38
CA LEU A 328 16.84 -6.34 6.73
C LEU A 328 16.45 -7.82 6.72
N SER A 329 17.17 -8.63 7.47
CA SER A 329 16.84 -10.04 7.67
C SER A 329 16.49 -10.27 9.13
N GLY A 330 15.33 -10.91 9.40
CA GLY A 330 14.92 -11.27 10.75
C GLY A 330 14.93 -12.78 10.96
N ARG A 331 15.66 -13.25 11.99
CA ARG A 331 15.30 -14.47 12.72
C ARG A 331 14.54 -14.03 13.96
N SER A 332 13.54 -14.81 14.36
CA SER A 332 12.73 -14.57 15.57
C SER A 332 13.46 -13.73 16.63
N HIS A 333 12.93 -12.54 16.92
CA HIS A 333 13.33 -11.57 17.94
C HIS A 333 14.41 -10.53 17.65
N ALA A 334 15.01 -10.44 16.44
CA ALA A 334 15.89 -9.33 16.12
C ALA A 334 16.04 -9.13 14.60
N PHE A 335 15.60 -7.97 14.11
CA PHE A 335 15.98 -7.50 12.78
C PHE A 335 17.45 -7.07 12.80
N ARG A 336 18.26 -7.55 11.82
CA ARG A 336 19.61 -7.08 11.61
C ARG A 336 19.65 -6.26 10.32
N ALA A 337 19.99 -4.99 10.41
CA ALA A 337 20.24 -4.14 9.27
C ALA A 337 21.65 -4.44 8.67
N ARG A 338 21.74 -4.65 7.36
CA ARG A 338 22.99 -4.67 6.63
C ARG A 338 22.91 -3.62 5.53
N TRP A 339 23.83 -2.67 5.54
CA TRP A 339 24.00 -1.66 4.51
C TRP A 339 24.93 -2.20 3.43
N THR A 340 24.58 -2.09 2.17
CA THR A 340 25.49 -2.23 1.06
C THR A 340 25.50 -0.93 0.29
N GLU A 341 26.57 -0.15 0.45
CA GLU A 341 26.90 0.96 -0.43
C GLU A 341 27.67 0.36 -1.62
N ASP A 342 27.04 0.22 -2.77
CA ASP A 342 27.76 0.02 -4.02
C ASP A 342 28.12 1.40 -4.59
N MET A 343 29.30 1.88 -4.20
CA MET A 343 29.88 3.10 -4.74
C MET A 343 30.60 2.82 -6.05
N THR A 344 29.87 2.78 -7.16
CA THR A 344 30.45 3.02 -8.48
C THR A 344 29.66 4.11 -9.19
N CYS A 345 29.84 5.34 -8.73
CA CYS A 345 29.38 6.51 -9.46
C CYS A 345 30.52 7.07 -10.33
N THR A 346 30.55 6.68 -11.59
CA THR A 346 31.28 7.43 -12.61
C THR A 346 30.48 8.69 -12.91
N ARG A 347 31.03 9.84 -12.57
CA ARG A 347 30.43 11.16 -12.79
C ARG A 347 30.06 11.39 -14.26
N PRO A 348 28.87 11.98 -14.50
CA PRO A 348 28.75 13.04 -15.47
C PRO A 348 28.18 14.33 -14.86
N THR A 349 28.73 15.38 -15.32
CA THR A 349 28.58 16.79 -15.16
C THR A 349 27.16 17.35 -15.03
N ARG A 350 27.00 18.27 -14.02
CA ARG A 350 26.03 19.36 -13.92
C ARG A 350 24.55 18.98 -13.79
N TRP A 351 24.13 18.73 -12.55
CA TRP A 351 22.75 18.99 -12.14
C TRP A 351 22.73 20.14 -11.13
N ARG A 352 21.86 21.12 -11.36
CA ARG A 352 21.55 22.15 -10.38
C ARG A 352 20.75 21.50 -9.26
N SER A 353 21.27 21.59 -8.06
CA SER A 353 20.81 20.94 -6.85
C SER A 353 19.47 21.51 -6.39
N THR A 354 18.41 20.71 -6.44
CA THR A 354 17.39 20.71 -5.40
C THR A 354 17.90 19.80 -4.29
N PRO A 355 17.86 20.22 -3.01
CA PRO A 355 18.43 19.41 -1.94
C PRO A 355 17.58 18.16 -1.70
N TRP A 356 18.19 17.00 -1.92
CA TRP A 356 17.66 15.73 -1.48
C TRP A 356 17.56 15.72 0.04
N ARG A 357 16.37 15.40 0.58
CA ARG A 357 16.23 15.13 2.01
C ARG A 357 16.60 13.67 2.28
N PRO A 358 17.49 13.40 3.25
CA PRO A 358 17.92 12.03 3.54
C PRO A 358 16.78 11.24 4.19
N ILE A 359 16.72 9.93 3.86
CA ILE A 359 15.92 8.97 4.61
C ILE A 359 16.42 8.96 6.04
N ARG A 360 15.57 9.33 7.00
CA ARG A 360 15.88 9.20 8.41
C ARG A 360 15.52 7.80 8.88
N MET A 361 16.51 7.08 9.41
CA MET A 361 16.23 5.90 10.24
C MET A 361 16.12 6.35 11.70
N ARG A 362 15.05 5.92 12.35
CA ARG A 362 14.96 5.90 13.81
C ARG A 362 15.11 4.45 14.25
N VAL A 363 16.15 4.19 15.02
CA VAL A 363 16.40 2.91 15.72
C VAL A 363 15.80 3.03 17.11
#